data_97e28c34c287fc1470fc941637470468
#
_entry.id   97e28c34c287fc1470fc941637470468
#
_cell.length_a   1.000
_cell.length_b   1.000
_cell.length_c   1.000
_cell.angle_alpha   90.00
_cell.angle_beta   90.00
_cell.angle_gamma   90.00
#
_symmetry.space_group_name_H-M   'P 1'
#
loop_
_entity.id
_entity.type
_entity.pdbx_description
1 polymer ?
#
loop_
_entity_poly.entity_id
_entity_poly.type
_entity_poly.pdbx_seq_one_letter_code
_entity_poly.pdbx_strand_id
1 'polypeptide(L)'
;MAERKPELRFRHLDGEKWQEVRALEIDGRRASVREKWLDFTPGFLSLYAEWDPGMMVHKHGHQSDHVVYVISGEMTCGDVVCKAGMHITLEKGAVFGPFVAGPQGVVLFEVMMGDPRSFAGDPEGWKKLLEQKKAKQLPNPPIDMPDWLVDTRTSAPE
;
A
#
# COMPACT_ATOMS: atom_id res chain seq x y z
N MET A 1 19.19 -22.24 -13.23
CA MET A 1 17.76 -21.95 -13.08
C MET A 1 17.13 -21.81 -14.45
N ALA A 2 16.03 -22.49 -14.70
CA ALA A 2 15.31 -22.31 -15.96
C ALA A 2 14.79 -20.88 -16.04
N GLU A 3 15.15 -20.17 -17.11
CA GLU A 3 14.58 -18.85 -17.39
C GLU A 3 13.07 -18.97 -17.51
N ARG A 4 12.33 -18.15 -16.75
CA ARG A 4 10.88 -18.08 -16.86
C ARG A 4 10.53 -17.56 -18.25
N LYS A 5 9.70 -18.31 -18.97
CA LYS A 5 9.21 -17.85 -20.26
C LYS A 5 8.35 -16.59 -20.08
N PRO A 6 8.52 -15.58 -20.94
CA PRO A 6 7.63 -14.42 -20.93
C PRO A 6 6.17 -14.83 -21.13
N GLU A 7 5.29 -14.24 -20.34
CA GLU A 7 3.86 -14.51 -20.38
C GLU A 7 3.08 -13.22 -20.55
N LEU A 8 1.91 -13.33 -21.18
CA LEU A 8 0.91 -12.26 -21.25
C LEU A 8 -0.25 -12.63 -20.33
N ARG A 9 -0.59 -11.75 -19.40
CA ARG A 9 -1.67 -11.96 -18.45
C ARG A 9 -2.66 -10.80 -18.49
N PHE A 10 -3.94 -11.12 -18.35
CA PHE A 10 -5.01 -10.15 -18.20
C PHE A 10 -5.74 -10.40 -16.90
N ARG A 11 -5.89 -9.37 -16.07
CA ARG A 11 -6.71 -9.39 -14.86
C ARG A 11 -7.59 -8.16 -14.81
N HIS A 12 -8.87 -8.38 -14.60
CA HIS A 12 -9.80 -7.27 -14.41
C HIS A 12 -10.04 -7.05 -12.92
N LEU A 13 -10.10 -5.80 -12.52
CA LEU A 13 -10.29 -5.39 -11.13
C LEU A 13 -11.50 -6.04 -10.46
N ASP A 14 -12.61 -6.20 -11.19
CA ASP A 14 -13.83 -6.78 -10.64
C ASP A 14 -13.71 -8.27 -10.28
N GLY A 15 -12.74 -8.96 -10.90
CA GLY A 15 -12.48 -10.37 -10.61
C GLY A 15 -11.57 -10.60 -9.40
N GLU A 16 -11.00 -9.54 -8.84
CA GLU A 16 -10.04 -9.65 -7.75
C GLU A 16 -10.67 -9.38 -6.39
N LYS A 17 -10.26 -10.14 -5.39
CA LYS A 17 -10.75 -9.96 -4.02
C LYS A 17 -10.04 -8.81 -3.31
N TRP A 18 -10.77 -8.17 -2.41
CA TRP A 18 -10.21 -7.21 -1.48
C TRP A 18 -9.43 -7.90 -0.37
N GLN A 19 -8.32 -7.29 0.01
CA GLN A 19 -7.56 -7.63 1.20
C GLN A 19 -7.46 -6.40 2.09
N GLU A 20 -7.82 -6.53 3.36
CA GLU A 20 -7.50 -5.50 4.34
C GLU A 20 -6.03 -5.71 4.75
N VAL A 21 -5.18 -4.71 4.50
CA VAL A 21 -3.74 -4.84 4.76
C VAL A 21 -3.26 -4.02 5.95
N ARG A 22 -4.00 -2.98 6.30
CA ARG A 22 -3.74 -2.14 7.49
C ARG A 22 -5.04 -1.68 8.09
N ALA A 23 -5.04 -1.49 9.40
CA ALA A 23 -6.19 -0.97 10.13
C ALA A 23 -5.76 -0.09 11.30
N LEU A 24 -6.52 0.96 11.50
CA LEU A 24 -6.45 1.83 12.68
C LEU A 24 -7.82 1.91 13.32
N GLU A 25 -7.85 2.24 14.59
CA GLU A 25 -9.04 2.77 15.25
C GLU A 25 -8.87 4.29 15.36
N ILE A 26 -9.77 5.04 14.77
CA ILE A 26 -9.76 6.49 14.79
C ILE A 26 -11.08 6.96 15.37
N ASP A 27 -11.02 7.62 16.52
CA ASP A 27 -12.22 8.14 17.19
C ASP A 27 -13.29 7.05 17.42
N GLY A 28 -12.85 5.85 17.81
CA GLY A 28 -13.70 4.68 18.04
C GLY A 28 -14.18 3.94 16.78
N ARG A 29 -13.74 4.35 15.59
CA ARG A 29 -14.10 3.72 14.31
C ARG A 29 -12.90 3.01 13.71
N ARG A 30 -13.15 1.85 13.10
CA ARG A 30 -12.13 1.16 12.31
C ARG A 30 -11.97 1.85 10.96
N ALA A 31 -10.76 2.24 10.63
CA ALA A 31 -10.37 2.73 9.32
C ALA A 31 -9.33 1.78 8.72
N SER A 32 -9.44 1.51 7.43
CA SER A 32 -8.66 0.47 6.77
C SER A 32 -8.01 0.95 5.48
N VAL A 33 -6.91 0.31 5.14
CA VAL A 33 -6.38 0.24 3.78
C VAL A 33 -6.77 -1.14 3.23
N ARG A 34 -7.46 -1.14 2.10
CA ARG A 34 -7.80 -2.35 1.37
C ARG A 34 -7.15 -2.33 0.00
N GLU A 35 -6.67 -3.47 -0.42
CA GLU A 35 -5.97 -3.64 -1.69
C GLU A 35 -6.56 -4.79 -2.50
N LYS A 36 -6.58 -4.62 -3.81
CA LYS A 36 -6.71 -5.70 -4.79
C LYS A 36 -5.38 -5.83 -5.50
N TRP A 37 -4.74 -6.96 -5.38
CA TRP A 37 -3.49 -7.22 -6.08
C TRP A 37 -3.78 -7.63 -7.51
N LEU A 38 -3.13 -6.98 -8.47
CA LEU A 38 -3.37 -7.17 -9.89
C LEU A 38 -2.31 -8.05 -10.55
N ASP A 39 -1.07 -7.92 -10.12
CA ASP A 39 0.00 -8.85 -10.49
C ASP A 39 1.11 -8.82 -9.44
N PHE A 40 1.77 -9.92 -9.28
CA PHE A 40 2.91 -10.04 -8.37
C PHE A 40 3.94 -10.98 -8.99
N THR A 41 5.09 -10.43 -9.33
CA THR A 41 6.23 -11.14 -9.91
C THR A 41 7.49 -10.79 -9.12
N PRO A 42 8.62 -11.48 -9.34
CA PRO A 42 9.89 -11.01 -8.76
C PRO A 42 10.27 -9.58 -9.18
N GLY A 43 9.75 -9.11 -10.30
CA GLY A 43 10.05 -7.78 -10.82
C GLY A 43 9.16 -6.66 -10.29
N PHE A 44 7.92 -6.95 -9.94
CA PHE A 44 6.98 -5.93 -9.46
C PHE A 44 5.74 -6.51 -8.76
N LEU A 45 5.14 -5.67 -7.92
CA LEU A 45 3.78 -5.83 -7.41
C LEU A 45 2.96 -4.65 -7.90
N SER A 46 1.86 -4.89 -8.61
CA SER A 46 0.89 -3.86 -8.95
C SER A 46 -0.42 -4.10 -8.21
N LEU A 47 -1.02 -3.02 -7.72
CA LEU A 47 -2.21 -3.09 -6.89
C LEU A 47 -3.12 -1.87 -7.04
N TYR A 48 -4.37 -2.08 -6.72
CA TYR A 48 -5.40 -1.06 -6.60
C TYR A 48 -5.80 -0.96 -5.14
N ALA A 49 -5.79 0.23 -4.56
CA ALA A 49 -6.04 0.43 -3.14
C ALA A 49 -7.17 1.42 -2.89
N GLU A 50 -7.94 1.15 -1.85
CA GLU A 50 -8.90 2.08 -1.27
C GLU A 50 -8.57 2.29 0.20
N TRP A 51 -8.53 3.56 0.61
CA TRP A 51 -8.35 3.96 1.99
C TRP A 51 -9.61 4.64 2.50
N ASP A 52 -10.04 4.23 3.68
CA ASP A 52 -11.18 4.86 4.33
C ASP A 52 -10.92 6.34 4.64
N PRO A 53 -11.99 7.16 4.76
CA PRO A 53 -11.85 8.56 5.18
C PRO A 53 -11.03 8.68 6.45
N GLY A 54 -10.03 9.57 6.43
CA GLY A 54 -9.16 9.83 7.57
C GLY A 54 -8.12 8.75 7.86
N MET A 55 -8.08 7.66 7.10
CA MET A 55 -7.04 6.63 7.27
C MET A 55 -5.64 7.22 7.17
N MET A 56 -4.76 6.75 8.00
CA MET A 56 -3.38 7.22 8.04
C MET A 56 -2.41 6.08 7.86
N VAL A 57 -1.29 6.36 7.20
CA VAL A 57 -0.15 5.44 7.09
C VAL A 57 1.12 6.19 7.49
N HIS A 58 1.96 5.53 8.25
CA HIS A 58 3.20 6.11 8.76
C HIS A 58 4.16 6.48 7.63
N LYS A 59 5.08 7.38 7.94
CA LYS A 59 6.21 7.67 7.07
C LYS A 59 7.06 6.42 6.91
N HIS A 60 7.30 6.01 5.67
CA HIS A 60 8.02 4.78 5.37
C HIS A 60 8.69 4.86 4.00
N GLY A 61 9.56 3.91 3.75
CA GLY A 61 10.16 3.68 2.44
C GLY A 61 10.11 2.20 2.09
N HIS A 62 10.56 1.88 0.89
CA HIS A 62 10.63 0.51 0.38
C HIS A 62 12.02 0.16 -0.11
N GLN A 63 12.30 -1.13 -0.21
CA GLN A 63 13.54 -1.67 -0.80
C GLN A 63 13.44 -1.78 -2.32
N SER A 64 12.57 -0.99 -2.92
CA SER A 64 12.34 -0.92 -4.37
C SER A 64 11.83 0.47 -4.75
N ASP A 65 11.93 0.81 -6.03
CA ASP A 65 11.23 1.98 -6.56
C ASP A 65 9.71 1.76 -6.47
N HIS A 66 8.98 2.80 -6.13
CA HIS A 66 7.54 2.74 -5.91
C HIS A 66 6.86 3.91 -6.61
N VAL A 67 5.84 3.60 -7.38
CA VAL A 67 5.01 4.59 -8.07
C VAL A 67 3.60 4.51 -7.50
N VAL A 68 3.05 5.68 -7.16
CA VAL A 68 1.67 5.84 -6.71
C VAL A 68 0.96 6.83 -7.62
N TYR A 69 -0.23 6.48 -8.08
CA TYR A 69 -1.10 7.37 -8.83
C TYR A 69 -2.45 7.51 -8.12
N VAL A 70 -2.86 8.73 -7.82
CA VAL A 70 -4.15 9.01 -7.19
C VAL A 70 -5.24 9.00 -8.25
N ILE A 71 -6.18 8.04 -8.13
CA ILE A 71 -7.29 7.87 -9.08
C ILE A 71 -8.47 8.77 -8.69
N SER A 72 -8.85 8.77 -7.42
CA SER A 72 -9.96 9.56 -6.90
C SER A 72 -9.77 9.88 -5.42
N GLY A 73 -10.54 10.86 -4.93
CA GLY A 73 -10.35 11.34 -3.58
C GLY A 73 -9.07 12.15 -3.42
N GLU A 74 -8.56 12.22 -2.21
CA GLU A 74 -7.32 12.91 -1.90
C GLU A 74 -6.66 12.36 -0.64
N MET A 75 -5.36 12.59 -0.53
CA MET A 75 -4.59 12.36 0.69
C MET A 75 -3.50 13.41 0.81
N THR A 76 -3.02 13.64 2.02
CA THR A 76 -1.76 14.36 2.21
C THR A 76 -0.61 13.37 2.31
N CYS A 77 0.51 13.72 1.70
CA CYS A 77 1.80 13.03 1.84
C CYS A 77 2.78 14.04 2.43
N GLY A 78 3.04 13.94 3.73
CA GLY A 78 3.70 15.03 4.43
C GLY A 78 2.91 16.34 4.28
N ASP A 79 3.55 17.37 3.73
CA ASP A 79 2.92 18.67 3.50
C ASP A 79 2.24 18.81 2.14
N VAL A 80 2.29 17.78 1.30
CA VAL A 80 1.77 17.83 -0.06
C VAL A 80 0.37 17.25 -0.11
N VAL A 81 -0.58 18.04 -0.62
CA VAL A 81 -1.94 17.55 -0.91
C VAL A 81 -1.94 16.85 -2.26
N CYS A 82 -2.29 15.58 -2.25
CA CYS A 82 -2.30 14.73 -3.43
C CYS A 82 -3.75 14.42 -3.83
N LYS A 83 -4.26 15.15 -4.82
CA LYS A 83 -5.60 14.95 -5.39
C LYS A 83 -5.55 14.01 -6.58
N ALA A 84 -6.71 13.60 -7.07
CA ALA A 84 -6.84 12.81 -8.30
C ALA A 84 -5.98 13.36 -9.43
N GLY A 85 -5.20 12.50 -10.08
CA GLY A 85 -4.23 12.87 -11.09
C GLY A 85 -2.78 13.07 -10.57
N MET A 86 -2.57 13.05 -9.25
CA MET A 86 -1.22 13.15 -8.69
C MET A 86 -0.45 11.86 -8.93
N HIS A 87 0.76 12.01 -9.44
CA HIS A 87 1.76 10.94 -9.56
C HIS A 87 2.84 11.14 -8.51
N ILE A 88 3.16 10.09 -7.77
CA ILE A 88 4.22 10.12 -6.76
C ILE A 88 5.27 9.08 -7.15
N THR A 89 6.51 9.50 -7.23
CA THR A 89 7.66 8.60 -7.39
C THR A 89 8.44 8.55 -6.09
N LEU A 90 8.61 7.36 -5.56
CA LEU A 90 9.51 7.09 -4.45
C LEU A 90 10.65 6.22 -4.94
N GLU A 91 11.85 6.75 -4.98
CA GLU A 91 13.02 5.95 -5.31
C GLU A 91 13.42 5.05 -4.14
N LYS A 92 13.97 3.89 -4.46
CA LYS A 92 14.46 2.92 -3.47
C LYS A 92 15.30 3.60 -2.39
N GLY A 93 14.94 3.34 -1.14
CA GLY A 93 15.66 3.87 0.03
C GLY A 93 15.22 5.25 0.49
N ALA A 94 14.47 6.00 -0.32
CA ALA A 94 13.83 7.23 0.11
C ALA A 94 12.59 6.94 0.97
N VAL A 95 12.07 7.95 1.65
CA VAL A 95 10.88 7.84 2.51
C VAL A 95 9.85 8.88 2.11
N PHE A 96 8.58 8.53 2.27
CA PHE A 96 7.47 9.44 2.05
C PHE A 96 6.39 9.26 3.13
N GLY A 97 5.51 10.23 3.24
CA GLY A 97 4.50 10.27 4.29
C GLY A 97 4.87 11.25 5.42
N PRO A 98 4.16 11.20 6.57
CA PRO A 98 3.00 10.33 6.79
C PRO A 98 1.86 10.67 5.84
N PHE A 99 1.00 9.68 5.61
CA PHE A 99 -0.17 9.84 4.76
C PHE A 99 -1.43 10.01 5.59
N VAL A 100 -2.29 10.91 5.18
CA VAL A 100 -3.63 11.06 5.77
C VAL A 100 -4.65 11.16 4.64
N ALA A 101 -5.53 10.18 4.54
CA ALA A 101 -6.63 10.22 3.58
C ALA A 101 -7.61 11.34 3.91
N GLY A 102 -8.16 11.97 2.88
CA GLY A 102 -9.13 13.03 3.02
C GLY A 102 -10.50 12.56 3.53
N PRO A 103 -11.47 13.49 3.63
CA PRO A 103 -12.79 13.18 4.22
C PRO A 103 -13.63 12.21 3.40
N GLN A 104 -13.27 11.95 2.14
CA GLN A 104 -13.94 10.98 1.27
C GLN A 104 -13.07 9.75 0.99
N GLY A 105 -11.95 9.61 1.70
CA GLY A 105 -10.98 8.58 1.42
C GLY A 105 -10.14 8.87 0.17
N VAL A 106 -9.41 7.88 -0.28
CA VAL A 106 -8.58 7.98 -1.48
C VAL A 106 -8.52 6.62 -2.19
N VAL A 107 -8.48 6.67 -3.50
CA VAL A 107 -8.28 5.49 -4.35
C VAL A 107 -6.96 5.66 -5.10
N LEU A 108 -6.12 4.63 -5.03
CA LEU A 108 -4.77 4.64 -5.57
C LEU A 108 -4.54 3.45 -6.50
N PHE A 109 -3.69 3.68 -7.50
CA PHE A 109 -2.99 2.61 -8.21
C PHE A 109 -1.50 2.69 -7.85
N GLU A 110 -0.91 1.55 -7.50
CA GLU A 110 0.47 1.49 -7.02
C GLU A 110 1.24 0.38 -7.72
N VAL A 111 2.52 0.66 -7.98
CA VAL A 111 3.48 -0.32 -8.49
C VAL A 111 4.76 -0.24 -7.68
N MET A 112 5.14 -1.35 -7.05
CA MET A 112 6.44 -1.53 -6.40
C MET A 112 7.31 -2.40 -7.29
N MET A 113 8.44 -1.83 -7.75
CA MET A 113 9.30 -2.46 -8.76
C MET A 113 10.43 -3.27 -8.13
N GLY A 114 10.05 -4.34 -7.44
CA GLY A 114 10.98 -5.23 -6.75
C GLY A 114 10.44 -5.71 -5.41
N ASP A 115 11.27 -5.66 -4.38
CA ASP A 115 10.89 -6.07 -3.02
C ASP A 115 9.88 -5.08 -2.41
N PRO A 116 8.64 -5.50 -2.13
CA PRO A 116 7.61 -4.60 -1.61
C PRO A 116 7.73 -4.33 -0.11
N ARG A 117 8.67 -4.94 0.59
CA ARG A 117 8.83 -4.74 2.03
C ARG A 117 9.16 -3.30 2.35
N SER A 118 8.56 -2.79 3.42
CA SER A 118 8.73 -1.41 3.87
C SER A 118 9.59 -1.32 5.12
N PHE A 119 10.14 -0.15 5.35
CA PHE A 119 10.83 0.22 6.59
C PHE A 119 10.28 1.55 7.11
N ALA A 120 10.21 1.69 8.43
CA ALA A 120 9.72 2.92 9.06
C ALA A 120 10.73 4.06 8.91
N GLY A 121 10.23 5.25 8.58
CA GLY A 121 11.06 6.45 8.40
C GLY A 121 11.08 7.38 9.61
N ASP A 122 10.04 7.37 10.45
CA ASP A 122 9.92 8.25 11.60
C ASP A 122 8.96 7.66 12.65
N PRO A 123 9.41 6.66 13.43
CA PRO A 123 8.54 6.04 14.43
C PRO A 123 8.01 7.00 15.50
N GLU A 124 8.81 7.96 15.93
CA GLU A 124 8.41 8.94 16.95
C GLU A 124 7.36 9.92 16.41
N GLY A 125 7.53 10.40 15.19
CA GLY A 125 6.53 11.24 14.52
C GLY A 125 5.21 10.51 14.32
N TRP A 126 5.25 9.23 14.00
CA TRP A 126 4.06 8.39 13.88
C TRP A 126 3.29 8.30 15.19
N LYS A 127 4.00 8.04 16.27
CA LYS A 127 3.40 7.97 17.62
C LYS A 127 2.71 9.28 17.99
N LYS A 128 3.36 10.43 17.73
CA LYS A 128 2.77 11.74 17.97
C LYS A 128 1.54 11.99 17.12
N LEU A 129 1.55 11.60 15.85
CA LEU A 129 0.41 11.74 14.96
C LEU A 129 -0.79 10.92 15.44
N LEU A 130 -0.56 9.68 15.85
CA LEU A 130 -1.60 8.84 16.43
C LEU A 130 -2.25 9.49 17.66
N GLU A 131 -1.44 10.05 18.55
CA GLU A 131 -1.93 10.76 19.75
C GLU A 131 -2.77 11.99 19.35
N GLN A 132 -2.28 12.82 18.41
CA GLN A 132 -2.99 14.01 17.95
C GLN A 132 -4.35 13.69 17.33
N LYS A 133 -4.44 12.58 16.62
CA LYS A 133 -5.65 12.15 15.92
C LYS A 133 -6.53 11.23 16.76
N LYS A 134 -6.18 10.99 18.01
CA LYS A 134 -6.87 10.02 18.89
C LYS A 134 -7.04 8.66 18.21
N ALA A 135 -5.98 8.24 17.54
CA ALA A 135 -5.94 7.00 16.79
C ALA A 135 -5.12 5.95 17.53
N LYS A 136 -5.48 4.71 17.29
CA LYS A 136 -4.77 3.54 17.80
C LYS A 136 -4.43 2.62 16.65
N GLN A 137 -3.18 2.21 16.57
CA GLN A 137 -2.79 1.22 15.58
C GLN A 137 -3.33 -0.15 16.00
N LEU A 138 -4.01 -0.80 15.07
CA LEU A 138 -4.48 -2.16 15.23
C LEU A 138 -3.45 -3.13 14.64
N PRO A 139 -3.45 -4.40 15.06
CA PRO A 139 -2.61 -5.40 14.41
C PRO A 139 -2.90 -5.47 12.91
N ASN A 140 -1.85 -5.63 12.09
CA ASN A 140 -2.05 -5.83 10.66
C ASN A 140 -2.88 -7.10 10.43
N PRO A 141 -3.94 -7.02 9.62
CA PRO A 141 -4.71 -8.20 9.26
C PRO A 141 -3.84 -9.26 8.59
N PRO A 142 -4.18 -10.55 8.71
CA PRO A 142 -3.52 -11.59 7.93
C PRO A 142 -3.72 -11.31 6.44
N ILE A 143 -2.64 -11.47 5.66
CA ILE A 143 -2.73 -11.31 4.21
C ILE A 143 -3.48 -12.51 3.64
N ASP A 144 -4.57 -12.23 2.93
CA ASP A 144 -5.37 -13.20 2.19
C ASP A 144 -5.01 -13.14 0.70
N MET A 145 -3.94 -13.84 0.34
CA MET A 145 -3.37 -13.78 -1.01
C MET A 145 -4.37 -14.19 -2.08
N PRO A 146 -4.30 -13.58 -3.29
CA PRO A 146 -5.08 -14.02 -4.44
C PRO A 146 -4.82 -15.50 -4.77
N ASP A 147 -5.86 -16.19 -5.22
CA ASP A 147 -5.76 -17.63 -5.53
C ASP A 147 -4.79 -17.92 -6.70
N TRP A 148 -4.60 -16.96 -7.61
CA TRP A 148 -3.65 -17.09 -8.71
C TRP A 148 -2.20 -16.90 -8.29
N LEU A 149 -1.94 -16.40 -7.09
CA LEU A 149 -0.59 -16.19 -6.60
C LEU A 149 -0.06 -17.48 -5.99
N VAL A 150 0.71 -18.21 -6.76
CA VAL A 150 1.51 -19.31 -6.23
C VAL A 150 2.61 -18.71 -5.37
N ASP A 151 2.63 -19.02 -4.10
CA ASP A 151 3.64 -18.50 -3.19
C ASP A 151 5.01 -19.07 -3.54
N THR A 152 5.72 -18.38 -4.42
CA THR A 152 7.08 -18.75 -4.81
C THR A 152 8.09 -18.55 -3.68
N ARG A 153 7.68 -17.92 -2.57
CA ARG A 153 8.53 -17.74 -1.38
C ARG A 153 8.59 -18.99 -0.52
N THR A 154 7.59 -19.85 -0.63
CA THR A 154 7.57 -21.15 0.08
C THR A 154 8.23 -22.27 -0.73
N SER A 155 8.50 -22.03 -1.99
CA SER A 155 9.13 -23.02 -2.90
C SER A 155 10.62 -22.74 -3.15
N ALA A 156 11.24 -21.85 -2.40
CA ALA A 156 12.68 -21.71 -2.43
C ALA A 156 13.28 -23.02 -1.89
N PRO A 157 14.11 -23.73 -2.66
CA PRO A 157 14.78 -24.88 -2.13
C PRO A 157 15.65 -24.48 -0.93
N GLU A 158 15.60 -25.31 0.08
CA GLU A 158 16.49 -25.21 1.24
C GLU A 158 17.97 -25.22 0.84
#